data_431614b2c8d4418b0bcb4a3f83d278e8
#
_entry.id   431614b2c8d4418b0bcb4a3f83d278e8
#
_cell.length_a   1.000
_cell.length_b   1.000
_cell.length_c   1.000
_cell.angle_alpha   90.00
_cell.angle_beta   90.00
_cell.angle_gamma   90.00
#
_symmetry.space_group_name_H-M   'P 1'
#
loop_
_entity.id
_entity.type
_entity.pdbx_description
1 polymer ?
#
loop_
_entity_poly.entity_id
_entity_poly.type
_entity_poly.pdbx_seq_one_letter_code
_entity_poly.pdbx_strand_id
1 'polypeptide(L)'
;MKTDEAKRVLETALLCAREPMSLHGMKKLFADVDANGRVLGIGVGTDTIKLLLEELRHDWQDRGIEIVSMASGWRFQSRPEMKPYLDRITPEKPPKYSRATLETLAIIAYRQPVTRGDIEEIRGVAVNSQTIKMLEDRGWIDVVGHREVVGRPALLGTTKQFLDDLGLASLGQLPPLDSIADAQDGRSLEALEAALQQNFNKTDAPADVDDEQVTSPVEVPIHDPQPAFGVDRVNNNETNDESY
;
A
#
# COMPACT_ATOMS: atom_id res chain seq x y z
N MET A 1 18.35 -33.06 -15.90
CA MET A 1 18.22 -32.83 -14.45
C MET A 1 17.20 -33.81 -13.86
N LYS A 2 17.49 -34.44 -12.72
CA LYS A 2 16.53 -35.34 -12.05
C LYS A 2 15.49 -34.51 -11.30
N THR A 3 14.27 -35.05 -11.13
CA THR A 3 13.16 -34.37 -10.45
C THR A 3 13.53 -33.93 -9.02
N ASP A 4 14.20 -34.80 -8.27
CA ASP A 4 14.66 -34.52 -6.90
C ASP A 4 15.69 -33.38 -6.84
N GLU A 5 16.53 -33.29 -7.86
CA GLU A 5 17.52 -32.20 -7.98
C GLU A 5 16.81 -30.88 -8.27
N ALA A 6 15.83 -30.87 -9.19
CA ALA A 6 15.03 -29.70 -9.50
C ALA A 6 14.23 -29.21 -8.28
N LYS A 7 13.64 -30.13 -7.51
CA LYS A 7 12.93 -29.84 -6.28
C LYS A 7 13.84 -29.16 -5.26
N ARG A 8 15.04 -29.68 -5.04
CA ARG A 8 16.04 -29.11 -4.12
C ARG A 8 16.51 -27.71 -4.55
N VAL A 9 16.73 -27.49 -5.85
CA VAL A 9 17.11 -26.19 -6.39
C VAL A 9 15.99 -25.17 -6.13
N LEU A 10 14.73 -25.56 -6.41
CA LEU A 10 13.56 -24.71 -6.21
C LEU A 10 13.36 -24.37 -4.73
N GLU A 11 13.46 -25.35 -3.83
CA GLU A 11 13.40 -25.17 -2.39
C GLU A 11 14.44 -24.16 -1.90
N THR A 12 15.71 -24.37 -2.30
CA THR A 12 16.82 -23.50 -1.92
C THR A 12 16.60 -22.07 -2.43
N ALA A 13 16.18 -21.92 -3.69
CA ALA A 13 15.93 -20.61 -4.28
C ALA A 13 14.83 -19.85 -3.55
N LEU A 14 13.72 -20.54 -3.20
CA LEU A 14 12.60 -19.94 -2.46
C LEU A 14 12.98 -19.57 -1.01
N LEU A 15 13.80 -20.38 -0.34
CA LEU A 15 14.30 -20.08 1.01
C LEU A 15 15.27 -18.88 1.05
N CYS A 16 16.06 -18.70 -0.01
CA CYS A 16 17.01 -17.61 -0.14
C CYS A 16 16.41 -16.33 -0.75
N ALA A 17 15.22 -16.42 -1.35
CA ALA A 17 14.57 -15.28 -1.98
C ALA A 17 14.09 -14.26 -0.95
N ARG A 18 14.38 -12.97 -1.20
CA ARG A 18 13.88 -11.85 -0.38
C ARG A 18 12.47 -11.42 -0.79
N GLU A 19 12.11 -11.67 -2.04
CA GLU A 19 10.83 -11.32 -2.65
C GLU A 19 10.13 -12.55 -3.18
N PRO A 20 8.79 -12.55 -3.32
CA PRO A 20 8.07 -13.65 -3.94
C PRO A 20 8.59 -13.92 -5.35
N MET A 21 8.79 -15.18 -5.67
CA MET A 21 9.35 -15.60 -6.96
C MET A 21 8.25 -16.03 -7.93
N SER A 22 8.16 -15.36 -9.08
CA SER A 22 7.21 -15.70 -10.12
C SER A 22 7.59 -17.04 -10.81
N LEU A 23 6.60 -17.74 -11.40
CA LEU A 23 6.86 -18.95 -12.20
C LEU A 23 7.86 -18.68 -13.34
N HIS A 24 7.83 -17.49 -13.93
CA HIS A 24 8.80 -17.09 -14.94
C HIS A 24 10.22 -16.95 -14.35
N GLY A 25 10.35 -16.38 -13.14
CA GLY A 25 11.62 -16.32 -12.41
C GLY A 25 12.17 -17.70 -12.09
N MET A 26 11.30 -18.62 -11.63
CA MET A 26 11.67 -20.00 -11.35
C MET A 26 12.15 -20.77 -12.60
N LYS A 27 11.51 -20.55 -13.75
CA LYS A 27 12.00 -21.14 -15.02
C LYS A 27 13.43 -20.77 -15.37
N LYS A 28 13.86 -19.55 -15.01
CA LYS A 28 15.24 -19.09 -15.27
C LYS A 28 16.27 -19.89 -14.46
N LEU A 29 15.89 -20.45 -13.30
CA LEU A 29 16.78 -21.30 -12.51
C LEU A 29 17.19 -22.58 -13.27
N PHE A 30 16.35 -23.02 -14.20
CA PHE A 30 16.53 -24.27 -14.96
C PHE A 30 16.88 -24.02 -16.43
N ALA A 31 17.23 -22.79 -16.77
CA ALA A 31 17.65 -22.45 -18.12
C ALA A 31 19.09 -22.93 -18.35
N ASP A 32 19.32 -23.70 -19.41
CA ASP A 32 20.66 -23.99 -19.88
C ASP A 32 21.20 -22.73 -20.57
N VAL A 33 22.33 -22.23 -20.06
CA VAL A 33 23.01 -21.05 -20.62
C VAL A 33 24.40 -21.43 -21.16
N ASP A 34 24.75 -20.86 -22.30
CA ASP A 34 26.10 -21.01 -22.86
C ASP A 34 27.11 -20.12 -22.08
N ALA A 35 28.39 -20.25 -22.43
CA ALA A 35 29.47 -19.47 -21.85
C ALA A 35 29.30 -17.94 -22.02
N ASN A 36 28.41 -17.50 -22.94
CA ASN A 36 28.10 -16.11 -23.23
C ASN A 36 26.79 -15.65 -22.55
N GLY A 37 26.17 -16.50 -21.69
CA GLY A 37 24.90 -16.18 -21.02
C GLY A 37 23.66 -16.32 -21.90
N ARG A 38 23.75 -16.94 -23.10
CA ARG A 38 22.63 -17.14 -23.99
C ARG A 38 21.88 -18.41 -23.59
N VAL A 39 20.55 -18.29 -23.46
CA VAL A 39 19.68 -19.42 -23.11
C VAL A 39 19.64 -20.40 -24.28
N LEU A 40 20.11 -21.62 -24.05
CA LEU A 40 20.13 -22.73 -25.03
C LEU A 40 18.85 -23.56 -24.96
N GLY A 41 18.23 -23.63 -23.79
CA GLY A 41 16.99 -24.39 -23.57
C GLY A 41 16.42 -24.17 -22.16
N ILE A 42 15.23 -24.69 -21.93
CA ILE A 42 14.59 -24.67 -20.61
C ILE A 42 14.42 -26.12 -20.17
N GLY A 43 15.23 -26.56 -19.19
CA GLY A 43 15.25 -27.94 -18.72
C GLY A 43 14.00 -28.38 -17.96
N VAL A 44 13.21 -27.42 -17.38
CA VAL A 44 12.01 -27.71 -16.59
C VAL A 44 10.86 -26.82 -17.03
N GLY A 45 9.73 -27.45 -17.39
CA GLY A 45 8.51 -26.78 -17.84
C GLY A 45 7.73 -26.14 -16.68
N THR A 46 6.83 -25.20 -17.01
CA THR A 46 5.98 -24.52 -16.02
C THR A 46 5.11 -25.48 -15.22
N ASP A 47 4.56 -26.50 -15.87
CA ASP A 47 3.67 -27.49 -15.21
C ASP A 47 4.46 -28.37 -14.24
N THR A 48 5.69 -28.74 -14.61
CA THR A 48 6.60 -29.46 -13.71
C THR A 48 6.95 -28.60 -12.49
N ILE A 49 7.20 -27.28 -12.66
CA ILE A 49 7.47 -26.37 -11.55
C ILE A 49 6.26 -26.30 -10.60
N LYS A 50 5.03 -26.21 -11.14
CA LYS A 50 3.81 -26.23 -10.32
C LYS A 50 3.68 -27.51 -9.51
N LEU A 51 3.93 -28.68 -10.13
CA LEU A 51 3.92 -29.97 -9.43
C LEU A 51 4.96 -30.00 -8.30
N LEU A 52 6.18 -29.53 -8.56
CA LEU A 52 7.23 -29.45 -7.56
C LEU A 52 6.88 -28.51 -6.40
N LEU A 53 6.19 -27.41 -6.68
CA LEU A 53 5.71 -26.47 -5.64
C LEU A 53 4.64 -27.13 -4.76
N GLU A 54 3.71 -27.91 -5.33
CA GLU A 54 2.72 -28.63 -4.54
C GLU A 54 3.37 -29.75 -3.71
N GLU A 55 4.34 -30.46 -4.25
CA GLU A 55 5.12 -31.43 -3.50
C GLU A 55 5.90 -30.78 -2.34
N LEU A 56 6.57 -29.65 -2.59
CA LEU A 56 7.25 -28.89 -1.55
C LEU A 56 6.28 -28.39 -0.49
N ARG A 57 5.10 -27.92 -0.89
CA ARG A 57 4.05 -27.50 0.02
C ARG A 57 3.62 -28.62 0.96
N HIS A 58 3.52 -29.84 0.42
CA HIS A 58 3.21 -31.03 1.22
C HIS A 58 4.36 -31.40 2.15
N ASP A 59 5.62 -31.37 1.70
CA ASP A 59 6.80 -31.71 2.53
C ASP A 59 7.01 -30.74 3.71
N TRP A 60 6.48 -29.51 3.58
CA TRP A 60 6.58 -28.47 4.61
C TRP A 60 5.31 -28.31 5.43
N GLN A 61 4.35 -29.25 5.32
CA GLN A 61 3.03 -29.13 5.94
C GLN A 61 3.08 -29.08 7.47
N ASP A 62 3.98 -29.87 8.10
CA ASP A 62 4.12 -29.97 9.55
C ASP A 62 5.28 -29.15 10.13
N ARG A 63 5.74 -28.13 9.38
CA ARG A 63 6.84 -27.27 9.81
C ARG A 63 6.33 -25.88 10.19
N GLY A 64 7.16 -25.11 10.94
CA GLY A 64 6.81 -23.76 11.37
C GLY A 64 6.78 -22.72 10.24
N ILE A 65 7.15 -23.11 9.01
CA ILE A 65 7.07 -22.28 7.80
C ILE A 65 6.25 -23.01 6.73
N GLU A 66 5.69 -22.26 5.80
CA GLU A 66 4.86 -22.79 4.71
C GLU A 66 5.15 -22.07 3.41
N ILE A 67 4.84 -22.71 2.28
CA ILE A 67 4.91 -22.12 0.95
C ILE A 67 3.54 -21.56 0.59
N VAL A 68 3.49 -20.27 0.23
CA VAL A 68 2.26 -19.59 -0.17
C VAL A 68 2.38 -19.01 -1.56
N SER A 69 1.24 -19.01 -2.26
CA SER A 69 1.06 -18.31 -3.54
C SER A 69 0.49 -16.93 -3.30
N MET A 70 1.14 -15.93 -3.84
CA MET A 70 0.78 -14.51 -3.73
C MET A 70 0.57 -13.90 -5.12
N ALA A 71 0.11 -12.65 -5.20
CA ALA A 71 -0.11 -11.97 -6.47
C ALA A 71 1.16 -11.81 -7.32
N SER A 72 2.32 -11.63 -6.68
CA SER A 72 3.62 -11.50 -7.36
C SER A 72 4.32 -12.84 -7.59
N GLY A 73 3.96 -13.90 -6.88
CA GLY A 73 4.59 -15.22 -7.02
C GLY A 73 4.48 -16.09 -5.77
N TRP A 74 5.49 -16.90 -5.55
CA TRP A 74 5.55 -17.87 -4.46
C TRP A 74 6.68 -17.50 -3.49
N ARG A 75 6.44 -17.71 -2.19
CA ARG A 75 7.46 -17.54 -1.16
C ARG A 75 7.24 -18.49 0.01
N PHE A 76 8.28 -18.67 0.82
CA PHE A 76 8.15 -19.18 2.17
C PHE A 76 7.71 -18.06 3.13
N GLN A 77 6.86 -18.40 4.07
CA GLN A 77 6.49 -17.54 5.19
C GLN A 77 6.35 -18.36 6.48
N SER A 78 6.44 -17.70 7.62
CA SER A 78 6.12 -18.33 8.91
C SER A 78 4.63 -18.60 9.01
N ARG A 79 4.25 -19.73 9.59
CA ARG A 79 2.85 -20.01 9.92
C ARG A 79 2.35 -19.06 11.02
N PRO A 80 1.04 -18.74 11.03
CA PRO A 80 0.47 -17.84 12.04
C PRO A 80 0.73 -18.29 13.48
N GLU A 81 0.79 -19.59 13.73
CA GLU A 81 1.05 -20.15 15.07
C GLU A 81 2.45 -19.81 15.59
N MET A 82 3.40 -19.51 14.69
CA MET A 82 4.77 -19.11 15.06
C MET A 82 4.89 -17.64 15.43
N LYS A 83 3.88 -16.82 15.13
CA LYS A 83 3.87 -15.37 15.37
C LYS A 83 4.23 -15.00 16.82
N PRO A 84 3.64 -15.61 17.88
CA PRO A 84 3.96 -15.23 19.28
C PRO A 84 5.44 -15.40 19.64
N TYR A 85 6.15 -16.28 18.94
CA TYR A 85 7.59 -16.51 19.15
C TYR A 85 8.44 -15.51 18.38
N LEU A 86 8.05 -15.20 17.13
CA LEU A 86 8.74 -14.28 16.25
C LEU A 86 8.62 -12.82 16.71
N ASP A 87 7.47 -12.42 17.24
CA ASP A 87 7.23 -11.09 17.80
C ASP A 87 8.15 -10.76 19.00
N ARG A 88 8.73 -11.80 19.66
CA ARG A 88 9.72 -11.60 20.71
C ARG A 88 11.10 -11.24 20.18
N ILE A 89 11.41 -11.60 18.94
CA ILE A 89 12.68 -11.30 18.29
C ILE A 89 12.67 -9.87 17.73
N THR A 90 11.51 -9.45 17.21
CA THR A 90 11.34 -8.12 16.61
C THR A 90 10.15 -7.44 17.29
N PRO A 91 10.37 -6.75 18.42
CA PRO A 91 9.29 -6.15 19.21
C PRO A 91 8.73 -4.84 18.61
N GLU A 92 9.08 -4.51 17.38
CA GLU A 92 8.60 -3.30 16.72
C GLU A 92 7.09 -3.37 16.50
N LYS A 93 6.40 -2.32 16.97
CA LYS A 93 4.97 -2.19 16.71
C LYS A 93 4.76 -1.78 15.27
N PRO A 94 3.88 -2.48 14.53
CA PRO A 94 3.53 -2.05 13.18
C PRO A 94 2.90 -0.65 13.23
N PRO A 95 3.12 0.17 12.19
CA PRO A 95 2.49 1.48 12.08
C PRO A 95 0.96 1.30 12.11
N LYS A 96 0.30 2.13 12.90
CA LYS A 96 -1.16 2.18 12.93
C LYS A 96 -1.64 3.14 11.84
N TYR A 97 -2.56 2.69 11.03
CA TYR A 97 -3.24 3.55 10.05
C TYR A 97 -4.49 4.14 10.68
N SER A 98 -4.79 5.40 10.35
CA SER A 98 -6.04 6.00 10.81
C SER A 98 -7.25 5.29 10.18
N ARG A 99 -8.40 5.33 10.85
CA ARG A 99 -9.65 4.78 10.32
C ARG A 99 -9.98 5.40 8.95
N ALA A 100 -9.76 6.70 8.79
CA ALA A 100 -9.95 7.43 7.53
C ALA A 100 -9.09 6.86 6.39
N THR A 101 -7.83 6.51 6.68
CA THR A 101 -6.93 5.88 5.72
C THR A 101 -7.43 4.50 5.29
N LEU A 102 -7.86 3.68 6.25
CA LEU A 102 -8.35 2.33 5.97
C LEU A 102 -9.67 2.34 5.19
N GLU A 103 -10.59 3.27 5.50
CA GLU A 103 -11.82 3.50 4.74
C GLU A 103 -11.52 3.90 3.29
N THR A 104 -10.58 4.84 3.09
CA THR A 104 -10.14 5.27 1.76
C THR A 104 -9.55 4.10 0.96
N LEU A 105 -8.67 3.32 1.58
CA LEU A 105 -8.07 2.15 0.96
C LEU A 105 -9.12 1.08 0.61
N ALA A 106 -10.07 0.82 1.51
CA ALA A 106 -11.16 -0.12 1.28
C ALA A 106 -12.01 0.30 0.06
N ILE A 107 -12.40 1.58 -0.03
CA ILE A 107 -13.16 2.08 -1.19
C ILE A 107 -12.38 1.84 -2.48
N ILE A 108 -11.08 2.17 -2.50
CA ILE A 108 -10.24 1.92 -3.68
C ILE A 108 -10.22 0.43 -4.00
N ALA A 109 -9.97 -0.44 -3.02
CA ALA A 109 -9.84 -1.88 -3.24
C ALA A 109 -11.12 -2.53 -3.81
N TYR A 110 -12.29 -2.09 -3.35
CA TYR A 110 -13.56 -2.70 -3.76
C TYR A 110 -14.23 -2.03 -4.96
N ARG A 111 -13.93 -0.74 -5.22
CA ARG A 111 -14.62 0.06 -6.25
C ARG A 111 -13.74 0.47 -7.42
N GLN A 112 -12.46 0.12 -7.37
CA GLN A 112 -11.52 0.48 -8.44
C GLN A 112 -11.99 0.10 -9.84
N PRO A 113 -11.70 0.95 -10.85
CA PRO A 113 -10.94 2.20 -10.76
C PRO A 113 -11.82 3.38 -10.29
N VAL A 114 -11.34 4.16 -9.32
CA VAL A 114 -12.07 5.29 -8.72
C VAL A 114 -11.26 6.58 -8.74
N THR A 115 -11.93 7.72 -8.87
CA THR A 115 -11.28 9.03 -8.69
C THR A 115 -11.34 9.46 -7.23
N ARG A 116 -10.53 10.46 -6.86
CA ARG A 116 -10.63 11.09 -5.54
C ARG A 116 -12.05 11.61 -5.26
N GLY A 117 -12.70 12.23 -6.25
CA GLY A 117 -14.07 12.72 -6.11
C GLY A 117 -15.08 11.59 -5.81
N ASP A 118 -14.94 10.43 -6.46
CA ASP A 118 -15.79 9.27 -6.17
C ASP A 118 -15.61 8.78 -4.73
N ILE A 119 -14.36 8.80 -4.21
CA ILE A 119 -14.07 8.43 -2.83
C ILE A 119 -14.71 9.42 -1.86
N GLU A 120 -14.60 10.73 -2.13
CA GLU A 120 -15.20 11.80 -1.34
C GLU A 120 -16.73 11.71 -1.33
N GLU A 121 -17.35 11.37 -2.48
CA GLU A 121 -18.79 11.15 -2.59
C GLU A 121 -19.25 9.95 -1.73
N ILE A 122 -18.53 8.83 -1.76
CA ILE A 122 -18.85 7.64 -0.96
C ILE A 122 -18.67 7.90 0.54
N ARG A 123 -17.60 8.60 0.93
CA ARG A 123 -17.31 8.89 2.34
C ARG A 123 -18.16 10.03 2.91
N GLY A 124 -18.69 10.90 2.07
CA GLY A 124 -19.38 12.12 2.48
C GLY A 124 -18.48 13.23 3.05
N VAL A 125 -17.15 13.03 3.00
CA VAL A 125 -16.14 13.98 3.50
C VAL A 125 -14.95 14.05 2.54
N ALA A 126 -14.26 15.18 2.52
CA ALA A 126 -13.05 15.36 1.72
C ALA A 126 -11.95 14.36 2.09
N VAL A 127 -11.21 13.89 1.10
CA VAL A 127 -10.05 13.00 1.31
C VAL A 127 -8.80 13.86 1.45
N ASN A 128 -8.05 13.66 2.53
CA ASN A 128 -6.76 14.31 2.72
C ASN A 128 -5.77 13.85 1.64
N SER A 129 -5.12 14.79 0.97
CA SER A 129 -4.11 14.49 -0.05
C SER A 129 -2.92 13.70 0.53
N GLN A 130 -2.62 13.91 1.82
CA GLN A 130 -1.59 13.15 2.53
C GLN A 130 -1.94 11.68 2.64
N THR A 131 -3.23 11.34 2.83
CA THR A 131 -3.71 9.94 2.87
C THR A 131 -3.46 9.24 1.54
N ILE A 132 -3.82 9.88 0.41
CA ILE A 132 -3.55 9.33 -0.92
C ILE A 132 -2.05 9.14 -1.13
N LYS A 133 -1.26 10.19 -0.86
CA LYS A 133 0.19 10.14 -1.01
C LYS A 133 0.83 9.04 -0.17
N MET A 134 0.41 8.87 1.08
CA MET A 134 0.93 7.82 1.96
C MET A 134 0.62 6.42 1.40
N LEU A 135 -0.57 6.20 0.84
CA LEU A 135 -0.93 4.93 0.21
C LEU A 135 -0.14 4.68 -1.08
N GLU A 136 0.14 5.74 -1.87
CA GLU A 136 1.02 5.69 -3.06
C GLU A 136 2.47 5.42 -2.66
N ASP A 137 3.02 6.14 -1.68
CA ASP A 137 4.38 5.97 -1.17
C ASP A 137 4.60 4.55 -0.60
N ARG A 138 3.54 3.95 -0.02
CA ARG A 138 3.53 2.56 0.42
C ARG A 138 3.49 1.58 -0.77
N GLY A 139 3.18 2.04 -1.95
CA GLY A 139 2.99 1.21 -3.14
C GLY A 139 1.71 0.37 -3.11
N TRP A 140 0.68 0.76 -2.33
CA TRP A 140 -0.57 0.03 -2.26
C TRP A 140 -1.57 0.44 -3.30
N ILE A 141 -1.54 1.71 -3.70
CA ILE A 141 -2.35 2.25 -4.77
C ILE A 141 -1.48 2.90 -5.83
N ASP A 142 -2.01 3.00 -7.04
CA ASP A 142 -1.34 3.67 -8.16
C ASP A 142 -2.40 4.25 -9.10
N VAL A 143 -1.97 5.18 -9.96
CA VAL A 143 -2.79 5.74 -11.03
C VAL A 143 -2.89 4.75 -12.18
N VAL A 144 -4.06 4.14 -12.34
CA VAL A 144 -4.32 3.15 -13.41
C VAL A 144 -4.82 3.80 -14.71
N GLY A 145 -5.13 5.11 -14.68
CA GLY A 145 -5.60 5.86 -15.85
C GLY A 145 -6.15 7.22 -15.45
N HIS A 146 -6.89 7.85 -16.36
CA HIS A 146 -7.59 9.11 -16.13
C HIS A 146 -9.01 9.01 -16.68
N ARG A 147 -9.98 9.64 -16.00
CA ARG A 147 -11.35 9.73 -16.51
C ARG A 147 -11.44 10.82 -17.58
N GLU A 148 -12.11 10.54 -18.68
CA GLU A 148 -12.28 11.49 -19.80
C GLU A 148 -13.44 12.45 -19.55
N VAL A 149 -13.29 13.29 -18.52
CA VAL A 149 -14.21 14.38 -18.15
C VAL A 149 -13.39 15.65 -17.91
N VAL A 150 -14.07 16.78 -17.76
CA VAL A 150 -13.40 18.08 -17.47
C VAL A 150 -12.53 17.92 -16.22
N GLY A 151 -11.28 18.37 -16.30
CA GLY A 151 -10.29 18.21 -15.23
C GLY A 151 -9.50 16.89 -15.29
N ARG A 152 -9.88 15.91 -16.13
CA ARG A 152 -9.20 14.61 -16.32
C ARG A 152 -8.67 13.99 -15.02
N PRO A 153 -9.53 13.75 -14.02
CA PRO A 153 -9.08 13.25 -12.72
C PRO A 153 -8.42 11.87 -12.87
N ALA A 154 -7.38 11.64 -12.06
CA ALA A 154 -6.69 10.36 -11.99
C ALA A 154 -7.63 9.27 -11.46
N LEU A 155 -7.56 8.09 -12.06
CA LEU A 155 -8.22 6.87 -11.63
C LEU A 155 -7.24 6.06 -10.78
N LEU A 156 -7.60 5.79 -9.55
CA LEU A 156 -6.82 5.05 -8.58
C LEU A 156 -7.23 3.57 -8.58
N GLY A 157 -6.25 2.70 -8.42
CA GLY A 157 -6.44 1.27 -8.24
C GLY A 157 -5.38 0.68 -7.33
N THR A 158 -5.61 -0.51 -6.81
CA THR A 158 -4.66 -1.23 -5.97
C THR A 158 -3.57 -1.90 -6.80
N THR A 159 -2.40 -2.07 -6.21
CA THR A 159 -1.23 -2.70 -6.83
C THR A 159 -1.09 -4.18 -6.43
N LYS A 160 -0.12 -4.88 -7.02
CA LYS A 160 0.27 -6.21 -6.56
C LYS A 160 0.89 -6.18 -5.16
N GLN A 161 1.62 -5.11 -4.82
CA GLN A 161 2.21 -4.93 -3.50
C GLN A 161 1.14 -4.92 -2.41
N PHE A 162 0.00 -4.26 -2.65
CA PHE A 162 -1.15 -4.30 -1.75
C PHE A 162 -1.63 -5.74 -1.49
N LEU A 163 -1.78 -6.54 -2.54
CA LEU A 163 -2.19 -7.94 -2.40
C LEU A 163 -1.15 -8.78 -1.66
N ASP A 164 0.14 -8.58 -1.97
CA ASP A 164 1.23 -9.29 -1.34
C ASP A 164 1.35 -8.96 0.14
N ASP A 165 1.19 -7.68 0.52
CA ASP A 165 1.20 -7.25 1.92
C ASP A 165 0.00 -7.79 2.71
N LEU A 166 -1.14 -8.02 2.04
CA LEU A 166 -2.32 -8.69 2.63
C LEU A 166 -2.24 -10.22 2.59
N GLY A 167 -1.23 -10.80 1.94
CA GLY A 167 -1.12 -12.25 1.77
C GLY A 167 -2.14 -12.84 0.81
N LEU A 168 -2.66 -12.03 -0.13
CA LEU A 168 -3.69 -12.42 -1.09
C LEU A 168 -3.09 -12.75 -2.45
N ALA A 169 -3.64 -13.74 -3.15
CA ALA A 169 -3.27 -14.04 -4.52
C ALA A 169 -4.07 -13.19 -5.54
N SER A 170 -5.24 -12.68 -5.16
CA SER A 170 -6.10 -11.85 -6.01
C SER A 170 -7.09 -11.04 -5.19
N LEU A 171 -7.66 -9.99 -5.80
CA LEU A 171 -8.73 -9.17 -5.21
C LEU A 171 -9.99 -9.99 -4.88
N GLY A 172 -10.24 -11.09 -5.58
CA GLY A 172 -11.39 -11.97 -5.32
C GLY A 172 -11.32 -12.70 -3.96
N GLN A 173 -10.18 -12.65 -3.28
CA GLN A 173 -10.02 -13.19 -1.92
C GLN A 173 -10.34 -12.17 -0.81
N LEU A 174 -10.62 -10.91 -1.18
CA LEU A 174 -11.13 -9.94 -0.22
C LEU A 174 -12.50 -10.38 0.30
N PRO A 175 -12.82 -10.14 1.59
CA PRO A 175 -14.14 -10.43 2.14
C PRO A 175 -15.25 -9.75 1.32
N PRO A 176 -16.40 -10.39 1.08
CA PRO A 176 -17.48 -9.78 0.32
C PRO A 176 -18.04 -8.54 1.04
N LEU A 177 -18.41 -7.50 0.24
CA LEU A 177 -18.95 -6.23 0.77
C LEU A 177 -20.24 -6.41 1.59
N ASP A 178 -21.03 -7.46 1.31
CA ASP A 178 -22.27 -7.73 2.05
C ASP A 178 -21.99 -8.09 3.52
N SER A 179 -20.86 -8.74 3.80
CA SER A 179 -20.38 -8.94 5.17
C SER A 179 -19.86 -7.65 5.81
N ILE A 180 -19.62 -6.61 4.99
CA ILE A 180 -19.18 -5.27 5.41
C ILE A 180 -20.39 -4.35 5.63
N ALA A 181 -21.47 -4.48 4.84
CA ALA A 181 -22.69 -3.67 4.95
C ALA A 181 -23.53 -4.04 6.19
N ASP A 182 -23.55 -5.32 6.59
CA ASP A 182 -24.14 -5.77 7.85
C ASP A 182 -23.35 -5.35 9.09
N ALA A 183 -22.13 -4.88 8.90
CA ALA A 183 -21.27 -4.36 9.96
C ALA A 183 -21.42 -2.82 10.10
N GLN A 184 -22.65 -2.34 10.29
CA GLN A 184 -22.88 -1.03 10.92
C GLN A 184 -22.21 -0.92 12.30
N ASP A 185 -21.62 -2.01 12.78
CA ASP A 185 -20.84 -2.13 14.03
C ASP A 185 -19.31 -2.02 13.88
N GLY A 186 -18.76 -1.62 12.73
CA GLY A 186 -17.30 -1.43 12.58
C GLY A 186 -16.47 -2.71 12.41
N ARG A 187 -17.06 -3.90 12.57
CA ARG A 187 -16.34 -5.20 12.61
C ARG A 187 -15.61 -5.58 11.31
N SER A 188 -16.04 -5.07 10.18
CA SER A 188 -15.39 -5.39 8.90
C SER A 188 -14.21 -4.49 8.59
N LEU A 189 -14.22 -3.24 9.07
CA LEU A 189 -13.02 -2.40 9.12
C LEU A 189 -12.01 -2.99 10.10
N GLU A 190 -12.47 -3.51 11.26
CA GLU A 190 -11.63 -4.25 12.20
C GLU A 190 -11.07 -5.53 11.59
N ALA A 191 -11.82 -6.24 10.75
CA ALA A 191 -11.32 -7.43 10.04
C ALA A 191 -10.28 -7.07 8.97
N LEU A 192 -10.50 -5.99 8.21
CA LEU A 192 -9.50 -5.46 7.28
C LEU A 192 -8.29 -4.90 8.05
N GLU A 193 -8.52 -4.17 9.13
CA GLU A 193 -7.47 -3.67 10.02
C GLU A 193 -6.69 -4.81 10.66
N ALA A 194 -7.36 -5.87 11.12
CA ALA A 194 -6.72 -7.07 11.66
C ALA A 194 -5.92 -7.82 10.58
N ALA A 195 -6.45 -7.95 9.36
CA ALA A 195 -5.74 -8.55 8.23
C ALA A 195 -4.52 -7.71 7.83
N LEU A 196 -4.67 -6.39 7.78
CA LEU A 196 -3.58 -5.46 7.58
C LEU A 196 -2.56 -5.56 8.73
N GLN A 197 -2.97 -5.51 9.98
CA GLN A 197 -2.09 -5.60 11.14
C GLN A 197 -1.37 -6.96 11.25
N GLN A 198 -2.01 -8.06 10.87
CA GLN A 198 -1.36 -9.38 10.85
C GLN A 198 -0.22 -9.46 9.84
N ASN A 199 -0.31 -8.74 8.73
CA ASN A 199 0.67 -8.77 7.65
C ASN A 199 1.70 -7.63 7.73
N PHE A 200 1.40 -6.54 8.48
CA PHE A 200 2.28 -5.37 8.63
C PHE A 200 3.55 -5.56 9.45
N ASN A 201 3.67 -6.63 10.20
CA ASN A 201 4.88 -6.89 11.00
C ASN A 201 6.12 -7.16 10.15
N LYS A 202 6.10 -6.90 8.84
CA LYS A 202 7.19 -7.26 7.91
C LYS A 202 7.88 -6.10 7.20
N THR A 203 7.41 -4.86 7.32
CA THR A 203 8.04 -3.78 6.52
C THR A 203 7.98 -2.44 7.27
N ASP A 204 9.14 -1.77 7.37
CA ASP A 204 9.31 -0.41 7.91
C ASP A 204 8.41 0.60 7.22
N ALA A 205 7.63 1.37 8.00
CA ALA A 205 6.82 2.46 7.49
C ALA A 205 7.06 3.76 8.27
N PRO A 206 7.01 4.92 7.59
CA PRO A 206 7.23 6.22 8.21
C PRO A 206 6.07 6.64 9.12
N ALA A 207 6.43 7.45 10.11
CA ALA A 207 5.66 7.89 11.26
C ALA A 207 4.33 8.60 10.97
N ASP A 208 3.45 8.48 11.96
CA ASP A 208 2.15 9.09 12.14
C ASP A 208 2.05 10.55 11.68
N VAL A 209 1.03 10.84 10.87
CA VAL A 209 0.50 12.18 10.72
C VAL A 209 -0.87 12.19 11.41
N ASP A 210 -0.91 12.76 12.61
CA ASP A 210 -2.12 12.99 13.37
C ASP A 210 -3.12 13.83 12.56
N ASP A 211 -4.26 13.24 12.23
CA ASP A 211 -5.36 13.85 11.48
C ASP A 211 -6.39 14.54 12.42
N GLU A 212 -5.97 14.89 13.64
CA GLU A 212 -6.85 15.50 14.65
C GLU A 212 -6.66 17.00 14.86
N GLN A 213 -6.46 17.82 13.81
CA GLN A 213 -6.61 19.27 13.99
C GLN A 213 -7.08 19.99 12.73
N VAL A 214 -8.33 19.85 12.33
CA VAL A 214 -9.05 20.89 11.57
C VAL A 214 -10.54 20.85 11.95
N THR A 215 -10.90 21.34 13.13
CA THR A 215 -12.24 21.90 13.36
C THR A 215 -12.16 23.00 14.42
N SER A 216 -11.83 24.18 13.97
CA SER A 216 -12.32 25.40 14.62
C SER A 216 -12.46 26.48 13.55
N PRO A 217 -13.64 27.06 13.38
CA PRO A 217 -13.79 28.24 12.54
C PRO A 217 -13.05 29.39 13.23
N VAL A 218 -12.08 29.95 12.54
CA VAL A 218 -11.46 31.20 12.94
C VAL A 218 -12.54 32.27 12.78
N GLU A 219 -13.14 32.72 13.88
CA GLU A 219 -13.86 34.00 13.94
C GLU A 219 -12.88 35.11 13.61
N VAL A 220 -13.04 35.71 12.46
CA VAL A 220 -12.37 36.93 12.06
C VAL A 220 -13.10 38.07 12.80
N PRO A 221 -12.42 38.85 13.67
CA PRO A 221 -13.06 40.01 14.28
C PRO A 221 -13.32 41.05 13.18
N ILE A 222 -14.59 41.37 12.97
CA ILE A 222 -15.02 42.50 12.14
C ILE A 222 -14.58 43.76 12.85
N HIS A 223 -13.59 44.43 12.31
CA HIS A 223 -13.15 45.74 12.78
C HIS A 223 -14.00 46.81 12.10
N ASP A 224 -14.92 47.42 12.87
CA ASP A 224 -15.69 48.60 12.45
C ASP A 224 -14.75 49.77 12.16
N PRO A 225 -14.91 50.49 11.05
CA PRO A 225 -14.17 51.71 10.81
C PRO A 225 -14.83 52.88 11.54
N GLN A 226 -14.17 53.41 12.54
CA GLN A 226 -14.53 54.72 13.13
C GLN A 226 -14.11 55.89 12.21
N PRO A 227 -14.94 56.93 12.08
CA PRO A 227 -14.65 58.08 11.22
C PRO A 227 -13.68 59.05 11.86
N ALA A 228 -12.67 59.43 11.07
CA ALA A 228 -11.74 60.51 11.44
C ALA A 228 -12.37 61.88 11.17
N PHE A 229 -12.57 62.64 12.21
CA PHE A 229 -12.72 64.09 12.19
C PHE A 229 -11.51 64.74 12.89
N GLY A 230 -10.94 65.79 12.27
CA GLY A 230 -9.98 66.62 12.94
C GLY A 230 -9.01 67.34 12.00
N VAL A 231 -9.45 68.44 11.50
CA VAL A 231 -8.75 69.52 10.82
C VAL A 231 -7.69 70.13 11.77
N ASP A 232 -6.52 70.50 11.29
CA ASP A 232 -5.95 71.86 11.29
C ASP A 232 -4.44 71.82 10.98
N ARG A 233 -4.15 72.54 9.91
CA ARG A 233 -3.31 73.74 9.78
C ARG A 233 -1.78 73.71 10.02
N VAL A 234 -1.15 74.07 8.92
CA VAL A 234 -0.15 75.12 8.73
C VAL A 234 1.27 74.91 9.30
N ASN A 235 2.26 74.84 8.51
CA ASN A 235 3.10 75.97 8.03
C ASN A 235 4.44 75.49 7.40
N ASN A 236 4.71 76.02 6.26
CA ASN A 236 5.97 76.62 5.76
C ASN A 236 7.32 76.07 6.29
N ASN A 237 8.20 75.72 5.39
CA ASN A 237 9.25 76.61 4.84
C ASN A 237 10.31 75.70 4.17
N GLU A 238 10.53 75.98 2.85
CA GLU A 238 11.80 76.50 2.34
C GLU A 238 13.04 75.63 2.70
N THR A 239 13.80 75.20 1.83
CA THR A 239 14.69 75.69 0.80
C THR A 239 15.73 74.65 0.45
N ASN A 240 16.09 74.64 -0.82
CA ASN A 240 17.44 74.50 -1.40
C ASN A 240 18.33 73.36 -0.92
N ASP A 241 19.08 72.70 -1.70
CA ASP A 241 19.87 73.06 -2.86
C ASP A 241 20.64 71.83 -3.36
N GLU A 242 20.77 71.79 -4.61
CA GLU A 242 21.92 71.41 -5.44
C GLU A 242 22.84 70.22 -5.13
N SER A 243 23.00 69.49 -6.15
CA SER A 243 24.28 69.12 -6.80
C SER A 243 25.01 67.83 -6.33
N TYR A 244 25.15 66.96 -7.15
CA TYR A 244 26.13 66.33 -8.06
C TYR A 244 25.71 64.89 -8.31
#